data_156465243774e8f6060ba6186c1bebbc
#
_entry.id   156465243774e8f6060ba6186c1bebbc
#
_cell.length_a   1.000
_cell.length_b   1.000
_cell.length_c   1.000
_cell.angle_alpha   90.00
_cell.angle_beta   90.00
_cell.angle_gamma   90.00
#
_symmetry.space_group_name_H-M   'P 1'
#
loop_
_entity.id
_entity.type
_entity.pdbx_description
1 polymer ?
#
loop_
_entity_poly.entity_id
_entity_poly.type
_entity_poly.pdbx_seq_one_letter_code
_entity_poly.pdbx_strand_id
1 'polypeptide(L)'
;MKILVVGGIGYVGSHMLKRFKETNYDIEILDNLSSGQKENTQNYKLHVCDLSDKETVYKILSEQNYDLVMHFAASINVEESYYDPKKYRQNNVINTINLLECMRDLKINKFIFSSSAAVYGEPEHLPI
;
A
#
# COMPACT_ATOMS: atom_id res chain seq x y z
N MET A 1 -5.01 -13.59 -12.05
CA MET A 1 -4.63 -13.25 -10.68
C MET A 1 -5.21 -11.88 -10.38
N LYS A 2 -5.94 -11.75 -9.25
CA LYS A 2 -6.52 -10.48 -8.79
C LYS A 2 -5.63 -9.85 -7.72
N ILE A 3 -5.26 -8.57 -7.91
CA ILE A 3 -4.28 -7.88 -7.07
C ILE A 3 -4.90 -6.60 -6.51
N LEU A 4 -4.81 -6.39 -5.21
CA LEU A 4 -5.09 -5.10 -4.58
C LEU A 4 -3.78 -4.32 -4.40
N VAL A 5 -3.76 -3.09 -4.94
CA VAL A 5 -2.62 -2.18 -4.81
C VAL A 5 -2.96 -1.08 -3.79
N VAL A 6 -2.43 -1.19 -2.59
CA VAL A 6 -2.64 -0.21 -1.50
C VAL A 6 -1.62 0.92 -1.62
N GLY A 7 -2.09 2.17 -1.65
CA GLY A 7 -1.27 3.34 -1.98
C GLY A 7 -0.98 3.44 -3.49
N GLY A 8 -1.92 2.93 -4.31
CA GLY A 8 -1.70 2.76 -5.75
C GLY A 8 -1.60 4.05 -6.54
N ILE A 9 -2.14 5.17 -6.05
CA ILE A 9 -2.07 6.46 -6.75
C ILE A 9 -0.93 7.36 -6.28
N GLY A 10 -0.17 6.92 -5.27
CA GLY A 10 1.10 7.54 -4.87
C GLY A 10 2.19 7.35 -5.94
N TYR A 11 3.38 7.89 -5.68
CA TYR A 11 4.48 7.86 -6.67
C TYR A 11 4.85 6.43 -7.11
N VAL A 12 5.25 5.57 -6.18
CA VAL A 12 5.68 4.20 -6.51
C VAL A 12 4.50 3.36 -7.03
N GLY A 13 3.35 3.42 -6.35
CA GLY A 13 2.15 2.68 -6.72
C GLY A 13 1.69 3.00 -8.14
N SER A 14 1.67 4.29 -8.54
CA SER A 14 1.24 4.70 -9.89
C SER A 14 2.16 4.17 -11.00
N HIS A 15 3.46 4.06 -10.74
CA HIS A 15 4.40 3.44 -11.67
C HIS A 15 4.15 1.93 -11.79
N MET A 16 3.82 1.27 -10.67
CA MET A 16 3.44 -0.14 -10.70
C MET A 16 2.14 -0.36 -11.50
N LEU A 17 1.13 0.52 -11.32
CA LEU A 17 -0.10 0.46 -12.10
C LEU A 17 0.15 0.59 -13.62
N LYS A 18 1.11 1.43 -14.04
CA LYS A 18 1.51 1.54 -15.45
C LYS A 18 2.08 0.23 -15.98
N ARG A 19 2.89 -0.46 -15.19
CA ARG A 19 3.46 -1.76 -15.57
C ARG A 19 2.40 -2.85 -15.70
N PHE A 20 1.35 -2.81 -14.86
CA PHE A 20 0.26 -3.77 -14.95
C PHE A 20 -0.56 -3.69 -16.25
N LYS A 21 -0.52 -2.56 -16.98
CA LYS A 21 -1.15 -2.46 -18.31
C LYS A 21 -0.61 -3.44 -19.34
N GLU A 22 0.61 -3.92 -19.13
CA GLU A 22 1.26 -4.91 -19.99
C GLU A 22 0.94 -6.37 -19.57
N THR A 23 0.03 -6.54 -18.60
CA THR A 23 -0.32 -7.84 -18.03
C THR A 23 -1.83 -8.10 -18.12
N ASN A 24 -2.22 -9.36 -17.95
CA ASN A 24 -3.62 -9.77 -17.87
C ASN A 24 -4.11 -9.92 -16.42
N TYR A 25 -3.51 -9.19 -15.47
CA TYR A 25 -3.95 -9.22 -14.08
C TYR A 25 -5.17 -8.33 -13.88
N ASP A 26 -6.05 -8.73 -13.00
CA ASP A 26 -7.18 -7.94 -12.54
C ASP A 26 -6.72 -7.08 -11.35
N ILE A 27 -6.67 -5.77 -11.55
CA ILE A 27 -6.08 -4.82 -10.59
C ILE A 27 -7.18 -3.94 -10.00
N GLU A 28 -7.18 -3.83 -8.68
CA GLU A 28 -7.94 -2.80 -7.96
C GLU A 28 -6.99 -2.00 -7.04
N ILE A 29 -7.40 -0.79 -6.71
CA ILE A 29 -6.61 0.15 -5.92
C ILE A 29 -7.34 0.43 -4.61
N LEU A 30 -6.60 0.52 -3.49
CA LEU A 30 -7.06 1.11 -2.25
C LEU A 30 -6.14 2.28 -1.89
N ASP A 31 -6.72 3.46 -1.71
CA ASP A 31 -5.97 4.69 -1.41
C ASP A 31 -6.84 5.67 -0.64
N ASN A 32 -6.26 6.46 0.28
CA ASN A 32 -6.99 7.48 1.04
C ASN A 32 -6.94 8.88 0.41
N LEU A 33 -6.29 9.01 -0.74
CA LEU A 33 -6.12 10.27 -1.48
C LEU A 33 -5.31 11.36 -0.73
N SER A 34 -4.56 11.00 0.30
CA SER A 34 -3.83 11.97 1.12
C SER A 34 -2.63 12.62 0.40
N SER A 35 -2.03 11.92 -0.55
CA SER A 35 -0.82 12.38 -1.25
C SER A 35 -0.78 12.05 -2.74
N GLY A 36 -1.67 11.19 -3.22
CA GLY A 36 -1.72 10.78 -4.63
C GLY A 36 -2.67 11.65 -5.45
N GLN A 37 -2.55 11.56 -6.76
CA GLN A 37 -3.44 12.23 -7.70
C GLN A 37 -4.43 11.20 -8.27
N LYS A 38 -5.72 11.51 -8.23
CA LYS A 38 -6.80 10.61 -8.66
C LYS A 38 -6.66 10.21 -10.15
N GLU A 39 -6.06 11.06 -10.94
CA GLU A 39 -5.75 10.82 -12.36
C GLU A 39 -4.76 9.65 -12.56
N ASN A 40 -3.99 9.31 -11.53
CA ASN A 40 -3.01 8.21 -11.56
C ASN A 40 -3.63 6.82 -11.49
N THR A 41 -4.95 6.67 -11.40
CA THR A 41 -5.62 5.35 -11.30
C THR A 41 -5.41 4.47 -12.53
N GLN A 42 -4.99 5.02 -13.66
CA GLN A 42 -4.81 4.29 -14.92
C GLN A 42 -6.07 3.54 -15.39
N ASN A 43 -7.26 4.03 -14.99
CA ASN A 43 -8.59 3.44 -15.22
C ASN A 43 -8.88 2.16 -14.41
N TYR A 44 -8.04 1.80 -13.46
CA TYR A 44 -8.35 0.72 -12.52
C TYR A 44 -9.38 1.20 -11.49
N LYS A 45 -10.15 0.26 -10.96
CA LYS A 45 -11.15 0.54 -9.92
C LYS A 45 -10.46 1.01 -8.65
N LEU A 46 -10.90 2.16 -8.12
CA LEU A 46 -10.38 2.78 -6.91
C LEU A 46 -11.37 2.63 -5.77
N HIS A 47 -10.91 2.06 -4.68
CA HIS A 47 -11.56 2.10 -3.38
C HIS A 47 -10.92 3.24 -2.56
N VAL A 48 -11.71 4.27 -2.25
CA VAL A 48 -11.25 5.37 -1.40
C VAL A 48 -11.47 4.97 0.05
N CYS A 49 -10.38 4.65 0.74
CA CYS A 49 -10.42 4.20 2.13
C CYS A 49 -9.07 4.45 2.81
N ASP A 50 -9.10 4.86 4.07
CA ASP A 50 -7.92 4.90 4.94
C ASP A 50 -7.75 3.56 5.67
N LEU A 51 -6.50 3.09 5.80
CA LEU A 51 -6.21 1.83 6.49
C LEU A 51 -6.50 1.88 8.01
N SER A 52 -6.74 3.06 8.57
CA SER A 52 -7.22 3.19 9.95
C SER A 52 -8.67 2.73 10.13
N ASP A 53 -9.47 2.80 9.06
CA ASP A 53 -10.83 2.24 9.02
C ASP A 53 -10.79 0.73 8.71
N LYS A 54 -10.43 -0.04 9.71
CA LYS A 54 -10.28 -1.50 9.60
C LYS A 54 -11.54 -2.20 9.11
N GLU A 55 -12.72 -1.70 9.50
CA GLU A 55 -14.01 -2.29 9.10
C GLU A 55 -14.22 -2.16 7.59
N THR A 56 -14.00 -0.97 7.04
CA THR A 56 -14.10 -0.74 5.59
C THR A 56 -13.03 -1.51 4.83
N VAL A 57 -11.79 -1.58 5.34
CA VAL A 57 -10.71 -2.41 4.75
C VAL A 57 -11.12 -3.88 4.69
N TYR A 58 -11.63 -4.43 5.79
CA TYR A 58 -12.11 -5.81 5.84
C TYR A 58 -13.23 -6.05 4.81
N LYS A 59 -14.19 -5.14 4.72
CA LYS A 59 -15.28 -5.22 3.74
C LYS A 59 -14.74 -5.26 2.31
N ILE A 60 -13.87 -4.32 1.93
CA ILE A 60 -13.27 -4.27 0.59
C ILE A 60 -12.55 -5.58 0.27
N LEU A 61 -11.76 -6.10 1.21
CA LEU A 61 -11.03 -7.35 1.01
C LEU A 61 -11.96 -8.57 0.92
N SER A 62 -13.07 -8.58 1.65
CA SER A 62 -14.03 -9.70 1.67
C SER A 62 -14.95 -9.75 0.45
N GLU A 63 -15.19 -8.62 -0.21
CA GLU A 63 -16.06 -8.55 -1.40
C GLU A 63 -15.42 -9.17 -2.64
N GLN A 64 -14.11 -9.40 -2.61
CA GLN A 64 -13.34 -9.90 -3.75
C GLN A 64 -12.37 -11.00 -3.29
N ASN A 65 -12.05 -11.91 -4.22
CA ASN A 65 -11.05 -12.95 -3.98
C ASN A 65 -9.68 -12.44 -4.44
N TYR A 66 -9.03 -11.62 -3.63
CA TYR A 66 -7.68 -11.16 -3.94
C TYR A 66 -6.64 -12.27 -3.73
N ASP A 67 -5.82 -12.50 -4.77
CA ASP A 67 -4.71 -13.44 -4.71
C ASP A 67 -3.47 -12.83 -4.07
N LEU A 68 -3.31 -11.50 -4.13
CA LEU A 68 -2.13 -10.76 -3.71
C LEU A 68 -2.53 -9.35 -3.27
N VAL A 69 -1.90 -8.87 -2.21
CA VAL A 69 -1.92 -7.45 -1.81
C VAL A 69 -0.51 -6.88 -1.93
N MET A 70 -0.38 -5.74 -2.63
CA MET A 70 0.85 -4.97 -2.73
C MET A 70 0.69 -3.67 -1.94
N HIS A 71 1.59 -3.40 -1.00
CA HIS A 71 1.48 -2.27 -0.08
C HIS A 71 2.57 -1.23 -0.33
N PHE A 72 2.15 -0.08 -0.88
CA PHE A 72 2.99 1.09 -1.17
C PHE A 72 2.60 2.33 -0.35
N ALA A 73 1.54 2.24 0.47
CA ALA A 73 1.08 3.36 1.27
C ALA A 73 1.99 3.58 2.48
N ALA A 74 2.61 4.75 2.55
CA ALA A 74 3.40 5.17 3.70
C ALA A 74 3.53 6.69 3.75
N SER A 75 3.72 7.25 4.94
CA SER A 75 4.26 8.60 5.14
C SER A 75 5.78 8.53 5.06
N ILE A 76 6.40 9.36 4.21
CA ILE A 76 7.82 9.23 3.84
C ILE A 76 8.67 10.47 4.14
N ASN A 77 8.09 11.55 4.66
CA ASN A 77 8.85 12.76 4.99
C ASN A 77 9.60 12.57 6.32
N VAL A 78 10.93 12.42 6.23
CA VAL A 78 11.80 12.17 7.38
C VAL A 78 11.76 13.32 8.39
N GLU A 79 11.78 14.56 7.91
CA GLU A 79 11.73 15.74 8.78
C GLU A 79 10.41 15.81 9.56
N GLU A 80 9.27 15.64 8.88
CA GLU A 80 7.97 15.57 9.52
C GLU A 80 7.89 14.45 10.56
N SER A 81 8.52 13.29 10.29
CA SER A 81 8.52 12.16 11.21
C SER A 81 9.20 12.47 12.56
N TYR A 82 10.16 13.39 12.55
CA TYR A 82 10.82 13.86 13.77
C TYR A 82 9.90 14.72 14.63
N TYR A 83 9.09 15.58 14.00
CA TYR A 83 8.16 16.48 14.71
C TYR A 83 6.83 15.81 15.07
N ASP A 84 6.36 14.86 14.25
CA ASP A 84 5.12 14.10 14.50
C ASP A 84 5.32 12.60 14.38
N PRO A 85 6.08 11.97 15.28
CA PRO A 85 6.32 10.53 15.25
C PRO A 85 5.05 9.70 15.46
N LYS A 86 4.01 10.27 16.10
CA LYS A 86 2.73 9.58 16.32
C LYS A 86 2.01 9.34 15.01
N LYS A 87 1.96 10.33 14.12
CA LYS A 87 1.39 10.21 12.77
C LYS A 87 2.07 9.08 11.99
N TYR A 88 3.41 9.05 12.01
CA TYR A 88 4.19 8.04 11.31
C TYR A 88 3.98 6.63 11.87
N ARG A 89 3.97 6.50 13.19
CA ARG A 89 3.64 5.24 13.84
C ARG A 89 2.22 4.77 13.49
N GLN A 90 1.25 5.66 13.55
CA GLN A 90 -0.13 5.33 13.20
C GLN A 90 -0.21 4.87 11.74
N ASN A 91 0.29 5.68 10.82
CA ASN A 91 0.14 5.41 9.39
C ASN A 91 0.98 4.21 8.92
N ASN A 92 2.27 4.16 9.27
CA ASN A 92 3.18 3.17 8.71
C ASN A 92 3.20 1.84 9.48
N VAL A 93 2.79 1.84 10.76
CA VAL A 93 2.83 0.63 11.59
C VAL A 93 1.41 0.13 11.90
N ILE A 94 0.61 0.94 12.61
CA ILE A 94 -0.71 0.47 13.09
C ILE A 94 -1.65 0.18 11.90
N ASN A 95 -1.69 1.07 10.92
CA ASN A 95 -2.54 0.91 9.74
C ASN A 95 -2.10 -0.29 8.87
N THR A 96 -0.78 -0.54 8.78
CA THR A 96 -0.27 -1.75 8.12
C THR A 96 -0.67 -3.03 8.87
N ILE A 97 -0.63 -3.01 10.20
CA ILE A 97 -1.11 -4.13 11.03
C ILE A 97 -2.61 -4.38 10.79
N ASN A 98 -3.44 -3.33 10.74
CA ASN A 98 -4.86 -3.47 10.42
C ASN A 98 -5.08 -4.22 9.10
N LEU A 99 -4.33 -3.84 8.05
CA LEU A 99 -4.39 -4.51 6.75
C LEU A 99 -4.00 -5.99 6.86
N LEU A 100 -2.89 -6.29 7.53
CA LEU A 100 -2.40 -7.66 7.69
C LEU A 100 -3.36 -8.55 8.51
N GLU A 101 -4.01 -7.98 9.53
CA GLU A 101 -5.03 -8.70 10.30
C GLU A 101 -6.25 -9.02 9.46
N CYS A 102 -6.74 -8.07 8.65
CA CYS A 102 -7.83 -8.33 7.71
C CYS A 102 -7.45 -9.42 6.68
N MET A 103 -6.23 -9.35 6.14
CA MET A 103 -5.72 -10.38 5.22
C MET A 103 -5.65 -11.76 5.85
N ARG A 104 -5.14 -11.85 7.11
CA ARG A 104 -5.06 -13.10 7.88
C ARG A 104 -6.46 -13.71 8.07
N ASP A 105 -7.40 -12.90 8.51
CA ASP A 105 -8.76 -13.36 8.82
C ASP A 105 -9.51 -13.85 7.55
N LEU A 106 -9.18 -13.25 6.39
CA LEU A 106 -9.71 -13.63 5.08
C LEU A 106 -8.83 -14.65 4.33
N LYS A 107 -7.73 -15.12 4.94
CA LYS A 107 -6.79 -16.11 4.36
C LYS A 107 -6.14 -15.65 3.06
N ILE A 108 -5.93 -14.35 2.89
CA ILE A 108 -5.13 -13.78 1.79
C ILE A 108 -3.66 -13.90 2.16
N ASN A 109 -2.93 -14.84 1.56
CA ASN A 109 -1.61 -15.25 2.05
C ASN A 109 -0.43 -14.64 1.29
N LYS A 110 -0.68 -13.88 0.20
CA LYS A 110 0.40 -13.27 -0.57
C LYS A 110 0.43 -11.77 -0.33
N PHE A 111 1.58 -11.29 0.14
CA PHE A 111 1.80 -9.89 0.47
C PHE A 111 3.16 -9.42 -0.03
N ILE A 112 3.17 -8.29 -0.74
CA ILE A 112 4.40 -7.60 -1.13
C ILE A 112 4.41 -6.25 -0.41
N PHE A 113 5.45 -6.01 0.35
CA PHE A 113 5.64 -4.78 1.12
C PHE A 113 6.79 -3.97 0.54
N SER A 114 6.50 -2.72 0.14
CA SER A 114 7.54 -1.77 -0.25
C SER A 114 8.24 -1.26 1.01
N SER A 115 9.34 -1.90 1.34
CA SER A 115 10.14 -1.59 2.52
C SER A 115 10.95 -0.28 2.34
N SER A 116 11.97 -0.07 3.12
CA SER A 116 12.82 1.11 3.13
C SER A 116 14.27 0.72 2.87
N ALA A 117 15.03 1.61 2.23
CA ALA A 117 16.48 1.46 2.09
C ALA A 117 17.19 1.38 3.46
N ALA A 118 16.58 1.94 4.51
CA ALA A 118 17.09 1.85 5.89
C ALA A 118 17.22 0.40 6.41
N VAL A 119 16.58 -0.58 5.78
CA VAL A 119 16.73 -2.00 6.13
C VAL A 119 18.16 -2.51 5.94
N TYR A 120 18.94 -1.88 5.06
CA TYR A 120 20.34 -2.25 4.80
C TYR A 120 21.33 -1.65 5.81
N GLY A 121 20.91 -0.68 6.63
CA GLY A 121 21.78 0.03 7.57
C GLY A 121 22.82 0.92 6.89
N GLU A 122 23.93 1.17 7.58
CA GLU A 122 25.07 1.90 7.02
C GLU A 122 25.90 0.96 6.14
N PRO A 123 26.06 1.25 4.84
CA PRO A 123 26.81 0.37 3.95
C PRO A 123 28.32 0.48 4.19
N GLU A 124 29.01 -0.66 4.27
CA GLU A 124 30.48 -0.70 4.32
C GLU A 124 31.10 -0.38 2.95
N HIS A 125 30.39 -0.71 1.87
CA HIS A 125 30.82 -0.50 0.49
C HIS A 125 29.69 0.05 -0.37
N LEU A 126 30.01 0.89 -1.37
CA LEU A 126 29.09 1.39 -2.38
C LEU A 126 29.48 0.82 -3.76
N PRO A 127 28.49 0.52 -4.65
CA PRO A 127 27.03 0.58 -4.44
C PRO A 127 26.53 -0.55 -3.52
N ILE A 128 25.37 -0.31 -2.90
CA ILE A 128 24.66 -1.31 -2.08
C ILE A 128 24.10 -2.40 -3.01
#